data_13ddca0b3bc113c9398d31c06953673b
#
_entry.id   13ddca0b3bc113c9398d31c06953673b
#
_cell.length_a   1.000
_cell.length_b   1.000
_cell.length_c   1.000
_cell.angle_alpha   90.00
_cell.angle_beta   90.00
_cell.angle_gamma   90.00
#
_symmetry.space_group_name_H-M   'P 1'
#
loop_
_entity.id
_entity.type
_entity.pdbx_description
1 polymer ?
#
loop_
_entity_poly.entity_id
_entity_poly.type
_entity_poly.pdbx_seq_one_letter_code
_entity_poly.pdbx_strand_id
1 'polypeptide(L)'
;MTQLGTAAAWWIGDWLVYGQDRYKDRYRLSMSEHSLDYQTLRNYAWVSRHVHLSRRRRGLSFQHHAEVARLPAEQQTRWLLAAEQHGWSRNTLRDQLRGRTGGARPVSLRIDAPPQRKRRWEEAAQAAGQSLTAWVISRLDEATGA
;
A
#
# COMPACT_ATOMS: atom_id res chain seq x y z
N MET A 1 18.81 -3.07 -7.01
CA MET A 1 17.97 -3.01 -8.22
C MET A 1 16.79 -2.01 -8.15
N THR A 2 16.56 -1.33 -7.04
CA THR A 2 15.36 -0.49 -6.83
C THR A 2 15.50 0.96 -7.33
N GLN A 3 16.72 1.49 -7.49
CA GLN A 3 16.95 2.90 -7.84
C GLN A 3 16.67 3.22 -9.31
N LEU A 4 16.99 2.32 -10.24
CA LEU A 4 16.73 2.54 -11.67
C LEU A 4 15.24 2.60 -11.98
N GLY A 5 14.43 1.74 -11.36
CA GLY A 5 12.99 1.76 -11.52
C GLY A 5 12.32 3.00 -10.93
N THR A 6 12.86 3.54 -9.83
CA THR A 6 12.38 4.77 -9.21
C THR A 6 12.68 5.99 -10.08
N ALA A 7 13.90 6.09 -10.62
CA ALA A 7 14.28 7.19 -11.50
C ALA A 7 13.48 7.19 -12.81
N ALA A 8 13.27 6.01 -13.40
CA ALA A 8 12.47 5.87 -14.62
C ALA A 8 11.00 6.28 -14.39
N ALA A 9 10.39 5.88 -13.27
CA ALA A 9 9.02 6.25 -12.93
C ALA A 9 8.83 7.77 -12.81
N TRP A 10 9.78 8.46 -12.16
CA TRP A 10 9.78 9.92 -12.05
C TRP A 10 9.97 10.59 -13.39
N TRP A 11 10.95 10.12 -14.17
CA TRP A 11 11.23 10.69 -15.48
C TRP A 11 10.03 10.57 -16.43
N ILE A 12 9.41 9.40 -16.48
CA ILE A 12 8.20 9.15 -17.27
C ILE A 12 7.06 10.04 -16.78
N GLY A 13 6.84 10.10 -15.46
CA GLY A 13 5.78 10.91 -14.87
C GLY A 13 5.93 12.40 -15.17
N ASP A 14 7.11 12.95 -15.00
CA ASP A 14 7.41 14.35 -15.27
C ASP A 14 7.31 14.68 -16.77
N TRP A 15 7.76 13.79 -17.63
CA TRP A 15 7.62 13.93 -19.08
C TRP A 15 6.16 13.95 -19.52
N LEU A 16 5.34 13.07 -18.93
CA LEU A 16 3.91 13.02 -19.20
C LEU A 16 3.20 14.29 -18.72
N VAL A 17 3.56 14.83 -17.55
CA VAL A 17 3.00 16.08 -17.04
C VAL A 17 3.36 17.24 -17.96
N TYR A 18 4.62 17.35 -18.35
CA TYR A 18 5.08 18.38 -19.28
C TYR A 18 4.42 18.28 -20.66
N GLY A 19 4.26 17.04 -21.17
CA GLY A 19 3.63 16.78 -22.47
C GLY A 19 2.12 17.09 -22.49
N GLN A 20 1.40 16.85 -21.40
CA GLN A 20 -0.03 17.16 -21.29
C GLN A 20 -0.31 18.67 -21.37
N ASP A 21 0.58 19.48 -20.80
CA ASP A 21 0.42 20.92 -20.80
C ASP A 21 0.71 21.55 -22.17
N ARG A 22 1.56 20.91 -22.98
CA ARG A 22 1.98 21.43 -24.29
C ARG A 22 1.41 20.71 -25.51
N TYR A 23 1.07 19.44 -25.42
CA TYR A 23 0.72 18.59 -26.57
C TYR A 23 -0.42 17.62 -26.27
N LYS A 24 -1.63 18.13 -26.09
CA LYS A 24 -2.81 17.34 -25.72
C LYS A 24 -3.12 16.15 -26.64
N ASP A 25 -2.80 16.26 -27.93
CA ASP A 25 -3.12 15.23 -28.93
C ASP A 25 -1.99 14.20 -29.14
N ARG A 26 -0.74 14.54 -28.89
CA ARG A 26 0.40 13.62 -29.00
C ARG A 26 0.47 12.60 -27.86
N TYR A 27 -0.12 12.93 -26.74
CA TYR A 27 -0.19 12.07 -25.58
C TYR A 27 -1.00 10.80 -25.83
N ARG A 28 -2.06 10.89 -26.62
CA ARG A 28 -2.91 9.73 -27.00
C ARG A 28 -2.19 8.78 -27.97
N LEU A 29 -1.41 9.29 -28.88
CA LEU A 29 -0.71 8.51 -29.92
C LEU A 29 0.48 7.73 -29.38
N SER A 30 1.25 8.30 -28.43
CA SER A 30 2.42 7.63 -27.87
C SER A 30 2.06 6.51 -26.88
N MET A 31 0.83 6.46 -26.39
CA MET A 31 0.38 5.47 -25.42
C MET A 31 -0.03 4.14 -26.03
N SER A 32 -0.29 4.08 -27.34
CA SER A 32 -0.65 2.85 -28.04
C SER A 32 0.53 1.96 -28.40
N GLU A 33 1.75 2.47 -28.34
CA GLU A 33 2.95 1.78 -28.82
C GLU A 33 3.89 1.27 -27.70
N HIS A 34 3.60 1.57 -26.42
CA HIS A 34 4.50 1.21 -25.32
C HIS A 34 3.90 0.13 -24.42
N SER A 35 4.75 -0.79 -24.02
CA SER A 35 4.42 -1.97 -23.18
C SER A 35 4.02 -1.70 -21.73
N LEU A 36 3.94 -0.43 -21.32
CA LEU A 36 3.45 -0.06 -19.98
C LEU A 36 1.94 0.11 -20.02
N ASP A 37 1.27 -0.49 -19.06
CA ASP A 37 -0.17 -0.34 -18.87
C ASP A 37 -0.56 1.13 -18.70
N TYR A 38 -1.63 1.55 -19.37
CA TYR A 38 -2.21 2.89 -19.30
C TYR A 38 -2.42 3.37 -17.86
N GLN A 39 -2.86 2.49 -16.99
CA GLN A 39 -3.10 2.80 -15.60
C GLN A 39 -1.79 3.16 -14.86
N THR A 40 -0.71 2.46 -15.17
CA THR A 40 0.62 2.72 -14.61
C THR A 40 1.12 4.11 -15.03
N LEU A 41 0.99 4.48 -16.29
CA LEU A 41 1.38 5.78 -16.81
C LEU A 41 0.57 6.92 -16.18
N ARG A 42 -0.75 6.74 -16.06
CA ARG A 42 -1.61 7.70 -15.36
C ARG A 42 -1.19 7.89 -13.90
N ASN A 43 -0.85 6.80 -13.22
CA ASN A 43 -0.37 6.87 -11.85
C ASN A 43 0.95 7.63 -11.73
N TYR A 44 1.89 7.40 -12.65
CA TYR A 44 3.17 8.14 -12.67
C TYR A 44 2.95 9.65 -12.86
N ALA A 45 2.14 10.04 -13.84
CA ALA A 45 1.79 11.43 -14.08
C ALA A 45 1.07 12.05 -12.86
N TRP A 46 0.14 11.33 -12.27
CA TRP A 46 -0.61 11.80 -11.11
C TRP A 46 0.30 12.05 -9.89
N VAL A 47 1.18 11.10 -9.55
CA VAL A 47 2.13 11.26 -8.45
C VAL A 47 3.09 12.41 -8.71
N SER A 48 3.61 12.53 -9.95
CA SER A 48 4.53 13.61 -10.34
C SER A 48 3.90 15.00 -10.19
N ARG A 49 2.60 15.14 -10.45
CA ARG A 49 1.89 16.41 -10.21
C ARG A 49 1.73 16.75 -8.74
N HIS A 50 1.47 15.74 -7.91
CA HIS A 50 1.13 15.94 -6.51
C HIS A 50 2.34 16.00 -5.59
N VAL A 51 3.46 15.39 -5.97
CA VAL A 51 4.72 15.42 -5.21
C VAL A 51 5.75 16.26 -5.93
N HIS A 52 5.83 17.53 -5.55
CA HIS A 52 6.77 18.48 -6.13
C HIS A 52 8.22 18.00 -5.98
N LEU A 53 9.09 18.37 -6.93
CA LEU A 53 10.49 17.94 -6.98
C LEU A 53 11.24 18.17 -5.67
N SER A 54 11.00 19.31 -5.00
CA SER A 54 11.63 19.66 -3.72
C SER A 54 11.28 18.71 -2.56
N ARG A 55 10.20 17.95 -2.65
CA ARG A 55 9.79 16.98 -1.64
C ARG A 55 10.21 15.55 -1.95
N ARG A 56 10.76 15.30 -3.13
CA ARG A 56 11.24 13.96 -3.53
C ARG A 56 12.53 13.62 -2.81
N ARG A 57 12.55 12.44 -2.16
CA ARG A 57 13.68 11.95 -1.40
C ARG A 57 14.37 10.80 -2.12
N ARG A 58 15.69 10.92 -2.35
CA ARG A 58 16.48 9.94 -3.08
C ARG A 58 16.57 8.60 -2.35
N GLY A 59 16.53 8.61 -1.02
CA GLY A 59 16.55 7.41 -0.19
C GLY A 59 15.25 6.59 -0.23
N LEU A 60 14.18 7.12 -0.80
CA LEU A 60 12.87 6.48 -0.86
C LEU A 60 12.49 6.11 -2.30
N SER A 61 11.76 5.01 -2.46
CA SER A 61 11.25 4.60 -3.77
C SER A 61 10.09 5.48 -4.22
N PHE A 62 9.78 5.47 -5.52
CA PHE A 62 8.61 6.12 -6.09
C PHE A 62 7.32 5.72 -5.36
N GLN A 63 7.21 4.46 -4.94
CA GLN A 63 6.05 3.93 -4.26
C GLN A 63 5.81 4.56 -2.88
N HIS A 64 6.86 4.95 -2.15
CA HIS A 64 6.71 5.70 -0.89
C HIS A 64 6.06 7.07 -1.15
N HIS A 65 6.47 7.76 -2.20
CA HIS A 65 5.91 9.05 -2.60
C HIS A 65 4.44 8.91 -3.06
N ALA A 66 4.12 7.82 -3.76
CA ALA A 66 2.74 7.53 -4.18
C ALA A 66 1.78 7.35 -2.99
N GLU A 67 2.25 6.75 -1.87
CA GLU A 67 1.42 6.60 -0.66
C GLU A 67 1.02 7.94 -0.04
N VAL A 68 1.88 8.94 -0.10
CA VAL A 68 1.64 10.27 0.51
C VAL A 68 1.11 11.30 -0.49
N ALA A 69 1.05 11.00 -1.77
CA ALA A 69 0.72 11.97 -2.82
C ALA A 69 -0.66 12.65 -2.65
N ARG A 70 -1.60 12.00 -1.96
CA ARG A 70 -2.94 12.56 -1.66
C ARG A 70 -2.95 13.55 -0.51
N LEU A 71 -1.89 13.59 0.28
CA LEU A 71 -1.80 14.42 1.47
C LEU A 71 -1.40 15.85 1.13
N PRO A 72 -1.71 16.83 1.97
CA PRO A 72 -1.18 18.20 1.87
C PRO A 72 0.35 18.20 1.88
N ALA A 73 0.96 19.22 1.26
CA ALA A 73 2.41 19.33 1.08
C ALA A 73 3.25 19.16 2.37
N GLU A 74 2.79 19.76 3.46
CA GLU A 74 3.45 19.66 4.78
C GLU A 74 3.41 18.23 5.32
N GLN A 75 2.28 17.55 5.19
CA GLN A 75 2.14 16.17 5.61
C GLN A 75 2.97 15.22 4.74
N GLN A 76 3.03 15.45 3.43
CA GLN A 76 3.93 14.71 2.54
C GLN A 76 5.37 14.78 3.05
N THR A 77 5.87 16.00 3.33
CA THR A 77 7.23 16.21 3.81
C THR A 77 7.48 15.48 5.13
N ARG A 78 6.55 15.60 6.10
CA ARG A 78 6.66 14.96 7.41
C ARG A 78 6.73 13.44 7.30
N TRP A 79 5.84 12.83 6.53
CA TRP A 79 5.76 11.37 6.40
C TRP A 79 6.93 10.78 5.62
N LEU A 80 7.38 11.46 4.56
CA LEU A 80 8.56 11.04 3.81
C LEU A 80 9.84 11.17 4.64
N LEU A 81 9.97 12.23 5.44
CA LEU A 81 11.09 12.39 6.35
C LEU A 81 11.12 11.27 7.40
N ALA A 82 9.99 10.97 8.03
CA ALA A 82 9.88 9.89 9.00
C ALA A 82 10.21 8.52 8.37
N ALA A 83 9.70 8.24 7.18
CA ALA A 83 9.98 7.01 6.45
C ALA A 83 11.49 6.85 6.15
N GLU A 84 12.17 7.94 5.78
CA GLU A 84 13.61 7.95 5.52
C GLU A 84 14.42 7.76 6.80
N GLN A 85 14.09 8.47 7.87
CA GLN A 85 14.80 8.39 9.16
C GLN A 85 14.66 7.01 9.84
N HIS A 86 13.48 6.40 9.75
CA HIS A 86 13.21 5.10 10.37
C HIS A 86 13.41 3.92 9.43
N GLY A 87 13.81 4.15 8.18
CA GLY A 87 14.01 3.09 7.20
C GLY A 87 12.73 2.29 6.89
N TRP A 88 11.57 2.95 6.90
CA TRP A 88 10.29 2.27 6.67
C TRP A 88 10.18 1.74 5.25
N SER A 89 9.62 0.55 5.13
CA SER A 89 9.17 0.04 3.85
C SER A 89 7.89 0.78 3.40
N ARG A 90 7.57 0.70 2.11
CA ARG A 90 6.29 1.21 1.58
C ARG A 90 5.08 0.73 2.39
N ASN A 91 5.06 -0.57 2.74
CA ASN A 91 3.95 -1.15 3.49
C ASN A 91 3.88 -0.59 4.91
N THR A 92 5.03 -0.44 5.57
CA THR A 92 5.11 0.18 6.91
C THR A 92 4.59 1.61 6.86
N LEU A 93 5.03 2.42 5.88
CA LEU A 93 4.53 3.78 5.71
C LEU A 93 3.01 3.82 5.51
N ARG A 94 2.47 2.92 4.69
CA ARG A 94 1.02 2.80 4.47
C ARG A 94 0.26 2.46 5.76
N ASP A 95 0.79 1.54 6.57
CA ASP A 95 0.17 1.14 7.83
C ASP A 95 0.19 2.29 8.84
N GLN A 96 1.28 3.06 8.91
CA GLN A 96 1.39 4.27 9.71
C GLN A 96 0.38 5.34 9.29
N LEU A 97 0.24 5.59 7.98
CA LEU A 97 -0.73 6.53 7.42
C LEU A 97 -2.18 6.16 7.74
N ARG A 98 -2.48 4.88 7.84
CA ARG A 98 -3.83 4.37 8.20
C ARG A 98 -4.09 4.37 9.69
N GLY A 99 -3.17 4.90 10.53
CA GLY A 99 -3.28 4.85 11.97
C GLY A 99 -3.18 3.43 12.56
N ARG A 100 -2.70 2.47 11.77
CA ARG A 100 -2.42 1.11 12.22
C ARG A 100 -1.06 1.04 12.91
N THR A 101 -0.85 1.95 13.86
CA THR A 101 0.36 1.97 14.67
C THR A 101 0.41 0.75 15.57
N GLY A 102 1.39 -0.12 15.31
CA GLY A 102 1.85 -1.09 16.32
C GLY A 102 0.98 -2.31 16.58
N GLY A 103 -0.12 -2.46 15.88
CA GLY A 103 -0.83 -3.73 15.88
C GLY A 103 -0.07 -4.74 15.02
N ALA A 104 0.38 -5.82 15.60
CA ALA A 104 0.86 -6.96 14.83
C ALA A 104 -0.15 -7.21 13.69
N ARG A 105 0.35 -7.30 12.44
CA ARG A 105 -0.52 -7.69 11.33
C ARG A 105 -1.26 -8.94 11.77
N PRO A 106 -2.60 -8.99 11.67
CA PRO A 106 -3.29 -10.22 11.96
C PRO A 106 -2.68 -11.31 11.08
N VAL A 107 -2.02 -12.26 11.70
CA VAL A 107 -1.48 -13.43 11.00
C VAL A 107 -2.69 -14.26 10.63
N SER A 108 -2.89 -14.48 9.33
CA SER A 108 -3.95 -15.38 8.89
C SER A 108 -3.56 -16.81 9.22
N LEU A 109 -4.27 -17.43 10.12
CA LEU A 109 -4.16 -18.85 10.43
C LEU A 109 -5.21 -19.60 9.62
N ARG A 110 -4.78 -20.47 8.72
CA ARG A 110 -5.65 -21.38 8.00
C ARG A 110 -5.70 -22.73 8.72
N ILE A 111 -6.90 -23.15 9.12
CA ILE A 111 -7.11 -24.45 9.77
C ILE A 111 -7.94 -25.30 8.82
N ASP A 112 -7.35 -26.38 8.32
CA ASP A 112 -8.05 -27.39 7.51
C ASP A 112 -8.63 -28.45 8.44
N ALA A 113 -9.95 -28.47 8.56
CA ALA A 113 -10.67 -29.40 9.42
C ALA A 113 -11.69 -30.23 8.62
N PRO A 114 -11.91 -31.52 8.97
CA PRO A 114 -12.98 -32.30 8.38
C PRO A 114 -14.33 -31.61 8.56
N PRO A 115 -15.27 -31.73 7.60
CA PRO A 115 -16.58 -31.05 7.63
C PRO A 115 -17.36 -31.25 8.92
N GLN A 116 -17.34 -32.48 9.45
CA GLN A 116 -18.02 -32.83 10.71
C GLN A 116 -17.46 -32.09 11.93
N ARG A 117 -16.10 -31.87 11.95
CA ARG A 117 -15.45 -31.15 13.04
C ARG A 117 -15.77 -29.67 12.96
N LYS A 118 -15.77 -29.11 11.75
CA LYS A 118 -16.14 -27.72 11.52
C LYS A 118 -17.58 -27.42 11.99
N ARG A 119 -18.55 -28.28 11.65
CA ARG A 119 -19.96 -28.14 12.12
C ARG A 119 -20.05 -28.09 13.64
N ARG A 120 -19.36 -29.00 14.32
CA ARG A 120 -19.38 -29.05 15.81
C ARG A 120 -18.81 -27.75 16.41
N TRP A 121 -17.80 -27.18 15.78
CA TRP A 121 -17.25 -25.88 16.20
C TRP A 121 -18.20 -24.72 15.93
N GLU A 122 -18.89 -24.74 14.80
CA GLU A 122 -19.91 -23.74 14.46
C GLU A 122 -21.08 -23.78 15.44
N GLU A 123 -21.56 -24.96 15.78
CA GLU A 123 -22.63 -25.17 16.78
C GLU A 123 -22.16 -24.65 18.16
N ALA A 124 -20.96 -24.99 18.59
CA ALA A 124 -20.42 -24.54 19.87
C ALA A 124 -20.21 -22.99 19.91
N ALA A 125 -19.75 -22.40 18.84
CA ALA A 125 -19.60 -20.93 18.72
C ALA A 125 -20.95 -20.24 18.77
N GLN A 126 -21.97 -20.79 18.08
CA GLN A 126 -23.33 -20.28 18.09
C GLN A 126 -23.97 -20.39 19.48
N ALA A 127 -23.77 -21.50 20.17
CA ALA A 127 -24.24 -21.69 21.57
C ALA A 127 -23.59 -20.68 22.53
N ALA A 128 -22.34 -20.27 22.25
CA ALA A 128 -21.62 -19.25 23.01
C ALA A 128 -21.96 -17.81 22.57
N GLY A 129 -22.80 -17.59 21.55
CA GLY A 129 -23.15 -16.28 21.03
C GLY A 129 -21.98 -15.57 20.30
N GLN A 130 -21.02 -16.32 19.79
CA GLN A 130 -19.80 -15.80 19.16
C GLN A 130 -19.68 -16.23 17.70
N SER A 131 -18.91 -15.49 16.91
CA SER A 131 -18.50 -15.97 15.60
C SER A 131 -17.52 -17.15 15.75
N LEU A 132 -17.47 -18.05 14.76
CA LEU A 132 -16.53 -19.18 14.78
C LEU A 132 -15.08 -18.73 15.02
N THR A 133 -14.66 -17.65 14.36
CA THR A 133 -13.30 -17.09 14.51
C THR A 133 -13.04 -16.63 15.93
N ALA A 134 -13.96 -15.85 16.53
CA ALA A 134 -13.83 -15.37 17.90
C ALA A 134 -13.80 -16.52 18.91
N TRP A 135 -14.66 -17.51 18.70
CA TRP A 135 -14.72 -18.70 19.56
C TRP A 135 -13.42 -19.52 19.48
N VAL A 136 -12.87 -19.75 18.27
CA VAL A 136 -11.60 -20.47 18.08
C VAL A 136 -10.45 -19.73 18.76
N ILE A 137 -10.35 -18.42 18.58
CA ILE A 137 -9.33 -17.59 19.23
C ILE A 137 -9.44 -17.73 20.76
N SER A 138 -10.63 -17.55 21.32
CA SER A 138 -10.87 -17.69 22.76
C SER A 138 -10.42 -19.06 23.29
N ARG A 139 -10.72 -20.15 22.57
CA ARG A 139 -10.30 -21.50 22.96
C ARG A 139 -8.79 -21.72 22.90
N LEU A 140 -8.13 -21.11 21.92
CA LEU A 140 -6.67 -21.18 21.80
C LEU A 140 -5.99 -20.35 22.90
N ASP A 141 -6.51 -19.18 23.21
CA ASP A 141 -6.01 -18.32 24.28
C ASP A 141 -6.15 -19.01 25.65
N GLU A 142 -7.30 -19.62 25.93
CA GLU A 142 -7.51 -20.41 27.14
C GLU A 142 -6.55 -21.60 27.24
N ALA A 143 -6.23 -22.25 26.12
CA ALA A 143 -5.31 -23.39 26.09
C ALA A 143 -3.84 -22.98 26.29
N THR A 144 -3.49 -21.74 25.95
CA THR A 144 -2.11 -21.21 26.07
C THR A 144 -1.86 -20.44 27.36
N GLY A 145 -2.92 -20.22 28.15
CA GLY A 145 -2.81 -19.49 29.44
C GLY A 145 -2.54 -17.99 29.26
N ALA A 146 -2.92 -17.44 28.10
CA ALA A 146 -2.80 -16.01 27.80
C ALA A 146 -4.05 -15.24 28.20
#